data_7577f4c75a2a4d2be13fea0399302379
#
_entry.id   7577f4c75a2a4d2be13fea0399302379
#
_cell.length_a   1.000
_cell.length_b   1.000
_cell.length_c   1.000
_cell.angle_alpha   90.00
_cell.angle_beta   90.00
_cell.angle_gamma   90.00
#
_symmetry.space_group_name_H-M   'P 1'
#
loop_
_entity.id
_entity.type
_entity.pdbx_description
1 polymer ?
#
loop_
_entity_poly.entity_id
_entity_poly.type
_entity_poly.pdbx_seq_one_letter_code
_entity_poly.pdbx_strand_id
1 'polypeptide(L)'
;ATRVEETQGLASDLGLSSAGVGLLVIGSLLWFYRSWAALVALFVPLLLGTWAGFALVALPPLSIRYLNTNTAFLGSIVVGNGINSGIMLLARIQEELALGKRVKDAIANGVAESWRATLAAALASAASYGSLIFTDFRGFNQFGWIGGFGIVMCWVAMYWLMPPLCLLLGERLRPRPTPPGERAPRRSIAARVADFTMRNRRGVLAGLAVMGLVSLAGLSTRRDDWIEYDLSKLRRKDSWVNGERYWGKRMDAATGRYLTPSVIMAENAEDVPKLEARLRELMEHGGAGDLIAEVRSAQQLLPDARFQSIEEAKLLKAAITPKLRSKLKDADKSLLDRALSDQSMVALTAQDLPEAFAAGLRERDGRVGRSVLVFPKVGGG
;
A
#
# COMPACT_ATOMS: atom_id res chain seq x y z
N ALA A 1 -0.96 4.58 -17.95
CA ALA A 1 -1.70 5.78 -17.52
C ALA A 1 -2.36 5.55 -16.14
N THR A 2 -3.18 4.52 -15.96
CA THR A 2 -3.93 4.26 -14.72
C THR A 2 -3.07 4.10 -13.46
N ARG A 3 -1.93 3.43 -13.51
CA ARG A 3 -1.03 3.29 -12.33
C ARG A 3 -0.41 4.62 -11.88
N VAL A 4 -0.08 5.50 -12.82
CA VAL A 4 0.49 6.82 -12.50
C VAL A 4 -0.58 7.72 -11.88
N GLU A 5 -1.79 7.72 -12.40
CA GLU A 5 -2.92 8.46 -11.85
C GLU A 5 -3.33 7.96 -10.46
N GLU A 6 -3.34 6.63 -10.24
CA GLU A 6 -3.59 6.04 -8.92
C GLU A 6 -2.51 6.43 -7.89
N THR A 7 -1.23 6.40 -8.26
CA THR A 7 -0.15 6.80 -7.34
C THR A 7 -0.14 8.30 -7.06
N GLN A 8 -0.42 9.14 -8.04
CA GLN A 8 -0.55 10.58 -7.85
C GLN A 8 -1.79 10.94 -7.00
N GLY A 9 -2.91 10.27 -7.28
CA GLY A 9 -4.12 10.41 -6.48
C GLY A 9 -3.92 10.00 -5.03
N LEU A 10 -3.26 8.86 -4.78
CA LEU A 10 -2.90 8.42 -3.44
C LEU A 10 -2.01 9.43 -2.71
N ALA A 11 -0.99 9.97 -3.37
CA ALA A 11 -0.10 10.96 -2.77
C ALA A 11 -0.85 12.24 -2.36
N SER A 12 -1.79 12.71 -3.19
CA SER A 12 -2.62 13.89 -2.87
C SER A 12 -3.60 13.61 -1.73
N ASP A 13 -4.26 12.45 -1.74
CA ASP A 13 -5.23 12.06 -0.71
C ASP A 13 -4.54 11.83 0.64
N LEU A 14 -3.33 11.26 0.64
CA LEU A 14 -2.47 11.12 1.82
C LEU A 14 -2.06 12.47 2.38
N GLY A 15 -1.64 13.41 1.52
CA GLY A 15 -1.28 14.76 1.94
C GLY A 15 -2.46 15.48 2.58
N LEU A 16 -3.63 15.45 1.94
CA LEU A 16 -4.84 16.10 2.43
C LEU A 16 -5.35 15.46 3.73
N SER A 17 -5.39 14.12 3.80
CA SER A 17 -5.84 13.42 5.00
C SER A 17 -4.89 13.62 6.17
N SER A 18 -3.58 13.57 5.95
CA SER A 18 -2.57 13.80 6.98
C SER A 18 -2.61 15.25 7.49
N ALA A 19 -2.76 16.22 6.61
CA ALA A 19 -2.95 17.63 6.98
C ALA A 19 -4.26 17.84 7.76
N GLY A 20 -5.36 17.21 7.33
CA GLY A 20 -6.64 17.24 8.02
C GLY A 20 -6.57 16.67 9.43
N VAL A 21 -5.96 15.47 9.59
CA VAL A 21 -5.73 14.86 10.92
C VAL A 21 -4.85 15.76 11.78
N GLY A 22 -3.75 16.29 11.22
CA GLY A 22 -2.86 17.21 11.94
C GLY A 22 -3.59 18.44 12.46
N LEU A 23 -4.39 19.09 11.61
CA LEU A 23 -5.18 20.25 11.98
C LEU A 23 -6.23 19.94 13.06
N LEU A 24 -6.94 18.82 12.93
CA LEU A 24 -7.93 18.38 13.94
C LEU A 24 -7.26 18.07 15.28
N VAL A 25 -6.13 17.38 15.28
CA VAL A 25 -5.39 17.07 16.52
C VAL A 25 -4.86 18.36 17.15
N ILE A 26 -4.22 19.24 16.39
CA ILE A 26 -3.73 20.54 16.88
C ILE A 26 -4.89 21.38 17.41
N GLY A 27 -5.98 21.49 16.65
CA GLY A 27 -7.15 22.26 17.03
C GLY A 27 -7.80 21.73 18.30
N SER A 28 -7.98 20.42 18.45
CA SER A 28 -8.56 19.80 19.65
C SER A 28 -7.67 19.98 20.88
N LEU A 29 -6.35 19.85 20.74
CA LEU A 29 -5.41 20.06 21.83
C LEU A 29 -5.36 21.54 22.26
N LEU A 30 -5.34 22.48 21.32
CA LEU A 30 -5.40 23.89 21.62
C LEU A 30 -6.71 24.28 22.30
N TRP A 31 -7.84 23.73 21.84
CA TRP A 31 -9.15 23.95 22.45
C TRP A 31 -9.21 23.41 23.88
N PHE A 32 -8.64 22.21 24.12
CA PHE A 32 -8.66 21.55 25.41
C PHE A 32 -7.67 22.20 26.41
N TYR A 33 -6.39 22.29 26.02
CA TYR A 33 -5.34 22.79 26.90
C TYR A 33 -5.23 24.32 26.94
N ARG A 34 -5.72 24.99 25.89
CA ARG A 34 -5.66 26.46 25.74
C ARG A 34 -4.25 27.04 25.98
N SER A 35 -3.21 26.26 25.68
CA SER A 35 -1.81 26.57 25.93
C SER A 35 -0.91 26.06 24.81
N TRP A 36 -0.15 27.00 24.22
CA TRP A 36 0.87 26.65 23.24
C TRP A 36 2.01 25.81 23.84
N ALA A 37 2.34 26.02 25.14
CA ALA A 37 3.34 25.25 25.83
C ALA A 37 2.94 23.76 25.93
N ALA A 38 1.67 23.49 26.20
CA ALA A 38 1.12 22.13 26.23
C ALA A 38 1.18 21.47 24.83
N LEU A 39 0.85 22.24 23.79
CA LEU A 39 0.95 21.75 22.40
C LEU A 39 2.39 21.36 22.04
N VAL A 40 3.36 22.23 22.31
CA VAL A 40 4.79 21.97 22.03
C VAL A 40 5.28 20.77 22.83
N ALA A 41 4.90 20.68 24.12
CA ALA A 41 5.28 19.55 24.98
C ALA A 41 4.78 18.21 24.46
N LEU A 42 3.62 18.16 23.81
CA LEU A 42 3.04 16.96 23.22
C LEU A 42 3.54 16.68 21.80
N PHE A 43 3.58 17.71 20.96
CA PHE A 43 3.82 17.53 19.51
C PHE A 43 5.28 17.21 19.17
N VAL A 44 6.24 17.85 19.86
CA VAL A 44 7.66 17.64 19.58
C VAL A 44 8.09 16.18 19.84
N PRO A 45 7.83 15.61 21.04
CA PRO A 45 8.14 14.19 21.28
C PRO A 45 7.37 13.24 20.37
N LEU A 46 6.10 13.56 20.06
CA LEU A 46 5.26 12.75 19.17
C LEU A 46 5.85 12.63 17.77
N LEU A 47 6.21 13.75 17.16
CA LEU A 47 6.82 13.76 15.82
C LEU A 47 8.16 13.02 15.81
N LEU A 48 9.02 13.29 16.80
CA LEU A 48 10.32 12.63 16.91
C LEU A 48 10.17 11.12 17.13
N GLY A 49 9.22 10.69 17.96
CA GLY A 49 8.91 9.28 18.18
C GLY A 49 8.37 8.59 16.93
N THR A 50 7.49 9.28 16.19
CA THR A 50 6.96 8.79 14.92
C THR A 50 8.08 8.62 13.90
N TRP A 51 8.92 9.64 13.71
CA TRP A 51 10.06 9.56 12.79
C TRP A 51 11.06 8.49 13.19
N ALA A 52 11.35 8.33 14.48
CA ALA A 52 12.21 7.26 14.98
C ALA A 52 11.63 5.88 14.67
N GLY A 53 10.32 5.68 14.81
CA GLY A 53 9.64 4.44 14.45
C GLY A 53 9.80 4.09 12.97
N PHE A 54 9.59 5.05 12.06
CA PHE A 54 9.82 4.86 10.63
C PHE A 54 11.30 4.65 10.29
N ALA A 55 12.21 5.38 10.94
CA ALA A 55 13.64 5.25 10.70
C ALA A 55 14.17 3.85 11.09
N LEU A 56 13.73 3.32 12.25
CA LEU A 56 14.16 2.01 12.73
C LEU A 56 13.78 0.88 11.77
N VAL A 57 12.57 0.89 11.20
CA VAL A 57 12.15 -0.17 10.27
C VAL A 57 12.81 -0.05 8.91
N ALA A 58 13.40 1.10 8.57
CA ALA A 58 14.19 1.29 7.36
C ALA A 58 15.60 0.71 7.48
N LEU A 59 16.08 0.45 8.71
CA LEU A 59 17.39 -0.13 8.98
C LEU A 59 17.39 -1.66 8.81
N PRO A 60 18.55 -2.30 8.54
CA PRO A 60 18.69 -3.75 8.62
C PRO A 60 18.36 -4.28 10.04
N PRO A 61 17.73 -5.45 10.19
CA PRO A 61 17.42 -6.44 9.14
C PRO A 61 16.12 -6.19 8.36
N LEU A 62 15.23 -5.30 8.82
CA LEU A 62 13.90 -5.11 8.22
C LEU A 62 13.96 -4.45 6.84
N SER A 63 14.80 -3.43 6.68
CA SER A 63 15.07 -2.73 5.42
C SER A 63 13.82 -2.28 4.65
N ILE A 64 12.77 -1.85 5.36
CA ILE A 64 11.51 -1.37 4.77
C ILE A 64 11.72 0.08 4.31
N ARG A 65 12.17 0.27 3.06
CA ARG A 65 12.51 1.59 2.50
C ARG A 65 11.36 2.26 1.75
N TYR A 66 10.35 1.48 1.32
CA TYR A 66 9.24 1.98 0.52
C TYR A 66 7.92 1.68 1.20
N LEU A 67 7.09 2.70 1.32
CA LEU A 67 5.73 2.55 1.81
C LEU A 67 4.82 2.05 0.68
N ASN A 68 3.98 1.09 0.97
CA ASN A 68 2.90 0.66 0.09
C ASN A 68 1.60 1.40 0.44
N THR A 69 0.56 1.22 -0.36
CA THR A 69 -0.76 1.84 -0.14
C THR A 69 -1.30 1.62 1.28
N ASN A 70 -1.12 0.41 1.83
CA ASN A 70 -1.62 0.06 3.16
C ASN A 70 -0.80 0.72 4.28
N THR A 71 0.51 0.90 4.07
CA THR A 71 1.41 1.50 5.07
C THR A 71 1.46 3.01 4.99
N ALA A 72 0.95 3.60 3.90
CA ALA A 72 0.98 5.04 3.70
C ALA A 72 0.19 5.81 4.77
N PHE A 73 -0.94 5.26 5.25
CA PHE A 73 -1.76 5.87 6.32
C PHE A 73 -1.23 5.66 7.73
N LEU A 74 -0.19 4.83 7.90
CA LEU A 74 0.34 4.51 9.24
C LEU A 74 0.87 5.71 10.00
N GLY A 75 1.39 6.72 9.30
CA GLY A 75 1.82 7.96 9.96
C GLY A 75 0.71 8.59 10.79
N SER A 76 -0.49 8.74 10.23
CA SER A 76 -1.66 9.28 10.92
C SER A 76 -2.13 8.37 12.08
N ILE A 77 -2.09 7.06 11.89
CA ILE A 77 -2.50 6.08 12.90
C ILE A 77 -1.51 6.06 14.07
N VAL A 78 -0.22 6.06 13.79
CA VAL A 78 0.83 6.08 14.83
C VAL A 78 0.77 7.39 15.64
N VAL A 79 0.59 8.53 14.97
CA VAL A 79 0.39 9.83 15.62
C VAL A 79 -0.86 9.80 16.51
N GLY A 80 -1.99 9.32 16.00
CA GLY A 80 -3.25 9.28 16.75
C GLY A 80 -3.21 8.35 17.96
N ASN A 81 -2.51 7.22 17.91
CA ASN A 81 -2.35 6.31 19.05
C ASN A 81 -1.19 6.71 19.97
N GLY A 82 -0.08 7.19 19.39
CA GLY A 82 1.11 7.56 20.14
C GLY A 82 0.93 8.76 21.06
N ILE A 83 0.03 9.69 20.71
CA ILE A 83 -0.24 10.89 21.53
C ILE A 83 -0.89 10.57 22.88
N ASN A 84 -1.59 9.43 23.00
CA ASN A 84 -2.33 9.08 24.21
C ASN A 84 -1.45 9.02 25.46
N SER A 85 -0.24 8.48 25.34
CA SER A 85 0.72 8.41 26.46
C SER A 85 1.18 9.80 26.90
N GLY A 86 1.39 10.70 25.94
CA GLY A 86 1.75 12.11 26.22
C GLY A 86 0.62 12.89 26.88
N ILE A 87 -0.62 12.70 26.43
CA ILE A 87 -1.81 13.34 27.03
C ILE A 87 -1.95 12.91 28.51
N MET A 88 -1.80 11.63 28.81
CA MET A 88 -1.87 11.12 30.17
C MET A 88 -0.76 11.69 31.06
N LEU A 89 0.48 11.70 30.53
CA LEU A 89 1.62 12.26 31.26
C LEU A 89 1.45 13.77 31.52
N LEU A 90 1.05 14.53 30.48
CA LEU A 90 0.83 15.97 30.61
C LEU A 90 -0.30 16.30 31.59
N ALA A 91 -1.41 15.54 31.52
CA ALA A 91 -2.53 15.72 32.45
C ALA A 91 -2.09 15.54 33.91
N ARG A 92 -1.29 14.52 34.21
CA ARG A 92 -0.74 14.29 35.55
C ARG A 92 0.21 15.41 35.96
N ILE A 93 1.11 15.86 35.09
CA ILE A 93 1.99 16.99 35.39
C ILE A 93 1.17 18.26 35.72
N GLN A 94 0.14 18.54 34.91
CA GLN A 94 -0.72 19.72 35.14
C GLN A 94 -1.56 19.62 36.43
N GLU A 95 -2.01 18.43 36.78
CA GLU A 95 -2.71 18.16 38.03
C GLU A 95 -1.81 18.48 39.23
N GLU A 96 -0.57 18.00 39.23
CA GLU A 96 0.44 18.29 40.22
C GLU A 96 0.82 19.77 40.30
N LEU A 97 0.93 20.44 39.17
CA LEU A 97 1.14 21.88 39.10
C LEU A 97 -0.05 22.69 39.67
N ALA A 98 -1.29 22.22 39.46
CA ALA A 98 -2.49 22.84 39.98
C ALA A 98 -2.55 22.74 41.54
N LEU A 99 -1.95 21.68 42.12
CA LEU A 99 -1.78 21.53 43.57
C LEU A 99 -0.69 22.44 44.15
N GLY A 100 -0.03 23.26 43.32
CA GLY A 100 0.97 24.23 43.80
C GLY A 100 2.38 23.65 43.93
N LYS A 101 2.63 22.42 43.48
CA LYS A 101 3.98 21.83 43.51
C LYS A 101 4.95 22.54 42.58
N ARG A 102 6.24 22.42 42.87
CA ARG A 102 7.29 22.94 41.99
C ARG A 102 7.30 22.12 40.69
N VAL A 103 7.66 22.75 39.55
CA VAL A 103 7.66 22.14 38.24
C VAL A 103 8.45 20.82 38.21
N LYS A 104 9.62 20.79 38.87
CA LYS A 104 10.45 19.58 38.92
C LYS A 104 9.76 18.41 39.63
N ASP A 105 9.11 18.69 40.78
CA ASP A 105 8.43 17.69 41.59
C ASP A 105 7.15 17.21 40.87
N ALA A 106 6.42 18.12 40.22
CA ALA A 106 5.25 17.80 39.42
C ALA A 106 5.59 16.85 38.24
N ILE A 107 6.71 17.09 37.56
CA ILE A 107 7.18 16.21 36.50
C ILE A 107 7.57 14.84 37.03
N ALA A 108 8.33 14.79 38.12
CA ALA A 108 8.77 13.53 38.71
C ALA A 108 7.57 12.66 39.14
N ASN A 109 6.58 13.27 39.81
CA ASN A 109 5.35 12.57 40.21
C ASN A 109 4.51 12.14 38.98
N GLY A 110 4.34 13.02 37.99
CA GLY A 110 3.60 12.72 36.77
C GLY A 110 4.17 11.51 36.04
N VAL A 111 5.49 11.44 35.89
CA VAL A 111 6.20 10.29 35.31
C VAL A 111 5.99 9.03 36.18
N ALA A 112 6.23 9.12 37.48
CA ALA A 112 6.13 7.97 38.41
C ALA A 112 4.74 7.34 38.42
N GLU A 113 3.68 8.15 38.35
CA GLU A 113 2.30 7.68 38.43
C GLU A 113 1.73 7.16 37.12
N SER A 114 2.22 7.68 35.96
CA SER A 114 1.60 7.37 34.67
C SER A 114 2.35 6.32 33.84
N TRP A 115 3.66 6.11 34.03
CA TRP A 115 4.47 5.30 33.14
C TRP A 115 4.02 3.83 32.99
N ARG A 116 3.61 3.17 34.09
CA ARG A 116 3.21 1.76 34.04
C ARG A 116 1.93 1.55 33.23
N ALA A 117 0.92 2.38 33.50
CA ALA A 117 -0.36 2.27 32.79
C ALA A 117 -0.22 2.59 31.31
N THR A 118 0.53 3.65 30.96
CA THR A 118 0.76 4.03 29.56
C THR A 118 1.67 3.06 28.81
N LEU A 119 2.67 2.46 29.49
CA LEU A 119 3.50 1.41 28.90
C LEU A 119 2.66 0.18 28.57
N ALA A 120 1.83 -0.28 29.50
CA ALA A 120 0.94 -1.41 29.27
C ALA A 120 0.00 -1.16 28.09
N ALA A 121 -0.58 0.04 27.98
CA ALA A 121 -1.42 0.43 26.87
C ALA A 121 -0.64 0.49 25.52
N ALA A 122 0.57 1.06 25.55
CA ALA A 122 1.43 1.13 24.36
C ALA A 122 1.85 -0.27 23.89
N LEU A 123 2.24 -1.16 24.80
CA LEU A 123 2.59 -2.54 24.47
C LEU A 123 1.39 -3.34 23.96
N ALA A 124 0.21 -3.18 24.54
CA ALA A 124 -1.01 -3.82 24.06
C ALA A 124 -1.35 -3.37 22.62
N SER A 125 -1.25 -2.06 22.35
CA SER A 125 -1.44 -1.53 21.00
C SER A 125 -0.35 -2.03 20.04
N ALA A 126 0.92 -2.03 20.46
CA ALA A 126 2.03 -2.53 19.65
C ALA A 126 1.87 -4.04 19.35
N ALA A 127 1.42 -4.84 20.30
CA ALA A 127 1.12 -6.25 20.09
C ALA A 127 -0.04 -6.46 19.11
N SER A 128 -1.08 -5.64 19.20
CA SER A 128 -2.20 -5.67 18.26
C SER A 128 -1.75 -5.43 16.81
N TYR A 129 -0.92 -4.40 16.55
CA TYR A 129 -0.32 -4.20 15.23
C TYR A 129 0.69 -5.29 14.89
N GLY A 130 1.49 -5.72 15.86
CA GLY A 130 2.49 -6.78 15.73
C GLY A 130 1.90 -8.12 15.32
N SER A 131 0.62 -8.40 15.62
CA SER A 131 -0.05 -9.62 15.15
C SER A 131 -0.06 -9.75 13.62
N LEU A 132 -0.04 -8.63 12.89
CA LEU A 132 0.01 -8.61 11.42
C LEU A 132 1.37 -9.02 10.84
N ILE A 133 2.42 -9.07 11.66
CA ILE A 133 3.76 -9.54 11.23
C ILE A 133 3.73 -11.00 10.79
N PHE A 134 2.82 -11.79 11.35
CA PHE A 134 2.67 -13.22 11.04
C PHE A 134 1.89 -13.49 9.74
N THR A 135 1.45 -12.45 9.02
CA THR A 135 0.74 -12.62 7.75
C THR A 135 1.73 -12.75 6.59
N ASP A 136 1.44 -13.63 5.63
CA ASP A 136 2.23 -13.79 4.41
C ASP A 136 2.08 -12.59 3.45
N PHE A 137 1.01 -11.82 3.59
CA PHE A 137 0.78 -10.66 2.76
C PHE A 137 1.73 -9.51 3.15
N ARG A 138 2.68 -9.21 2.28
CA ARG A 138 3.74 -8.23 2.49
C ARG A 138 3.26 -6.87 3.01
N GLY A 139 2.11 -6.41 2.52
CA GLY A 139 1.53 -5.12 2.94
C GLY A 139 1.16 -5.10 4.41
N PHE A 140 0.50 -6.14 4.91
CA PHE A 140 0.10 -6.27 6.30
C PHE A 140 1.29 -6.59 7.21
N ASN A 141 2.22 -7.43 6.75
CA ASN A 141 3.45 -7.69 7.47
C ASN A 141 4.24 -6.40 7.74
N GLN A 142 4.46 -5.56 6.72
CA GLN A 142 5.12 -4.26 6.87
C GLN A 142 4.31 -3.30 7.75
N PHE A 143 2.98 -3.34 7.66
CA PHE A 143 2.08 -2.57 8.51
C PHE A 143 2.28 -2.91 9.99
N GLY A 144 2.40 -4.20 10.32
CA GLY A 144 2.67 -4.69 11.67
C GLY A 144 4.00 -4.16 12.23
N TRP A 145 5.06 -4.25 11.47
CA TRP A 145 6.38 -3.75 11.87
C TRP A 145 6.38 -2.24 12.10
N ILE A 146 5.91 -1.46 11.15
CA ILE A 146 5.90 0.01 11.24
C ILE A 146 4.97 0.47 12.37
N GLY A 147 3.76 -0.09 12.47
CA GLY A 147 2.79 0.27 13.50
C GLY A 147 3.28 -0.09 14.91
N GLY A 148 3.78 -1.32 15.09
CA GLY A 148 4.29 -1.78 16.38
C GLY A 148 5.48 -0.96 16.87
N PHE A 149 6.52 -0.81 16.05
CA PHE A 149 7.67 0.02 16.40
C PHE A 149 7.32 1.50 16.56
N GLY A 150 6.45 2.02 15.70
CA GLY A 150 6.00 3.41 15.77
C GLY A 150 5.38 3.78 17.11
N ILE A 151 4.46 2.93 17.62
CA ILE A 151 3.81 3.16 18.91
C ILE A 151 4.80 3.09 20.07
N VAL A 152 5.69 2.08 20.06
CA VAL A 152 6.72 1.94 21.10
C VAL A 152 7.66 3.16 21.10
N MET A 153 8.10 3.60 19.95
CA MET A 153 8.98 4.76 19.82
C MET A 153 8.29 6.07 20.23
N CYS A 154 7.01 6.23 19.93
CA CYS A 154 6.22 7.36 20.46
C CYS A 154 6.18 7.36 21.98
N TRP A 155 5.93 6.19 22.60
CA TRP A 155 5.95 6.08 24.06
C TRP A 155 7.33 6.42 24.63
N VAL A 156 8.41 5.86 24.09
CA VAL A 156 9.78 6.17 24.51
C VAL A 156 10.06 7.66 24.37
N ALA A 157 9.75 8.27 23.24
CA ALA A 157 9.97 9.69 23.00
C ALA A 157 9.17 10.57 24.00
N MET A 158 7.92 10.18 24.33
CA MET A 158 7.11 10.89 25.33
C MET A 158 7.75 10.86 26.71
N TYR A 159 8.24 9.72 27.17
CA TYR A 159 8.82 9.62 28.50
C TYR A 159 10.27 10.11 28.63
N TRP A 160 11.00 10.20 27.52
CA TRP A 160 12.39 10.66 27.53
C TRP A 160 12.52 12.15 27.14
N LEU A 161 11.74 12.64 26.19
CA LEU A 161 11.88 14.00 25.68
C LEU A 161 10.89 14.99 26.30
N MET A 162 9.70 14.54 26.66
CA MET A 162 8.69 15.43 27.25
C MET A 162 9.07 15.97 28.64
N PRO A 163 9.62 15.18 29.60
CA PRO A 163 10.03 15.72 30.90
C PRO A 163 11.02 16.87 30.81
N PRO A 164 12.16 16.79 30.11
CA PRO A 164 13.07 17.92 29.97
C PRO A 164 12.44 19.11 29.23
N LEU A 165 11.58 18.83 28.23
CA LEU A 165 10.85 19.89 27.52
C LEU A 165 9.86 20.61 28.45
N CYS A 166 9.15 19.86 29.31
CA CYS A 166 8.28 20.45 30.33
C CYS A 166 9.06 21.30 31.36
N LEU A 167 10.29 20.90 31.69
CA LEU A 167 11.17 21.72 32.54
C LEU A 167 11.55 23.05 31.88
N LEU A 168 11.85 23.06 30.57
CA LEU A 168 12.15 24.27 29.81
C LEU A 168 10.91 25.18 29.68
N LEU A 169 9.73 24.62 29.51
CA LEU A 169 8.48 25.36 29.43
C LEU A 169 8.00 25.89 30.78
N GLY A 170 8.39 25.24 31.86
CA GLY A 170 8.20 25.66 33.24
C GLY A 170 6.77 26.06 33.60
N GLU A 171 6.63 27.25 34.19
CA GLU A 171 5.35 27.78 34.66
C GLU A 171 4.30 28.00 33.56
N ARG A 172 4.70 28.05 32.28
CA ARG A 172 3.77 28.17 31.13
C ARG A 172 2.84 26.96 30.96
N LEU A 173 3.19 25.84 31.61
CA LEU A 173 2.37 24.61 31.63
C LEU A 173 1.29 24.65 32.73
N ARG A 174 1.35 25.59 33.70
CA ARG A 174 0.33 25.68 34.73
C ARG A 174 -1.04 25.91 34.11
N PRO A 175 -2.06 25.15 34.53
CA PRO A 175 -3.42 25.42 34.13
C PRO A 175 -3.80 26.85 34.53
N ARG A 176 -4.51 27.56 33.65
CA ARG A 176 -5.01 28.89 33.99
C ARG A 176 -5.93 28.80 35.19
N PRO A 177 -5.76 29.62 36.22
CA PRO A 177 -6.68 29.66 37.36
C PRO A 177 -8.09 29.95 36.85
N THR A 178 -9.04 29.15 37.27
CA THR A 178 -10.46 29.45 37.05
C THR A 178 -10.81 30.70 37.84
N PRO A 179 -11.45 31.72 37.23
CA PRO A 179 -11.77 32.95 37.93
C PRO A 179 -12.55 32.68 39.21
N PRO A 180 -12.25 33.38 40.34
CA PRO A 180 -13.00 33.24 41.57
C PRO A 180 -14.42 33.79 41.34
N GLY A 181 -15.42 32.95 41.34
CA GLY A 181 -16.82 33.27 41.02
C GLY A 181 -17.52 32.25 40.13
N GLU A 182 -16.80 31.58 39.23
CA GLU A 182 -17.33 30.47 38.42
C GLU A 182 -17.26 29.10 39.10
N ARG A 183 -16.99 29.07 40.39
CA ARG A 183 -16.82 27.87 41.18
C ARG A 183 -18.11 27.18 41.67
N ALA A 184 -19.23 27.47 41.10
CA ALA A 184 -20.23 26.41 41.15
C ALA A 184 -19.73 25.33 40.16
N PRO A 185 -19.47 24.08 40.59
CA PRO A 185 -19.21 23.04 39.65
C PRO A 185 -20.48 22.88 38.82
N ARG A 186 -20.54 23.57 37.66
CA ARG A 186 -21.37 22.98 36.59
C ARG A 186 -20.88 21.54 36.55
N ARG A 187 -21.68 20.62 37.14
CA ARG A 187 -21.38 19.18 37.14
C ARG A 187 -20.88 18.86 35.75
N SER A 188 -19.59 18.55 35.68
CA SER A 188 -18.99 18.29 34.37
C SER A 188 -19.86 17.25 33.68
N ILE A 189 -19.95 17.29 32.34
CA ILE A 189 -20.74 16.28 31.60
C ILE A 189 -20.33 14.89 32.09
N ALA A 190 -19.04 14.67 32.34
CA ALA A 190 -18.53 13.44 32.92
C ALA A 190 -19.14 13.09 34.30
N ALA A 191 -19.27 14.07 35.19
CA ALA A 191 -19.90 13.85 36.50
C ALA A 191 -21.40 13.51 36.36
N ARG A 192 -22.11 14.18 35.43
CA ARG A 192 -23.52 13.84 35.14
C ARG A 192 -23.68 12.42 34.56
N VAL A 193 -22.80 12.04 33.65
CA VAL A 193 -22.76 10.69 33.07
C VAL A 193 -22.46 9.66 34.17
N ALA A 194 -21.47 9.93 35.00
CA ALA A 194 -21.12 9.06 36.14
C ALA A 194 -22.30 8.87 37.09
N ASP A 195 -22.95 9.98 37.56
CA ASP A 195 -24.13 9.94 38.43
C ASP A 195 -25.28 9.17 37.76
N PHE A 196 -25.56 9.39 36.49
CA PHE A 196 -26.58 8.66 35.75
C PHE A 196 -26.26 7.15 35.68
N THR A 197 -25.03 6.80 35.34
CA THR A 197 -24.58 5.40 35.24
C THR A 197 -24.67 4.70 36.60
N MET A 198 -24.22 5.35 37.68
CA MET A 198 -24.28 4.81 39.01
C MET A 198 -25.74 4.65 39.50
N ARG A 199 -26.58 5.62 39.24
CA ARG A 199 -28.00 5.61 39.65
C ARG A 199 -28.79 4.55 38.86
N ASN A 200 -28.52 4.41 37.56
CA ASN A 200 -29.23 3.50 36.64
C ASN A 200 -28.39 2.28 36.25
N ARG A 201 -27.48 1.81 37.10
CA ARG A 201 -26.51 0.74 36.76
C ARG A 201 -27.15 -0.51 36.15
N ARG A 202 -28.32 -0.94 36.61
CA ARG A 202 -29.03 -2.11 36.05
C ARG A 202 -29.57 -1.82 34.65
N GLY A 203 -30.11 -0.63 34.41
CA GLY A 203 -30.61 -0.22 33.07
C GLY A 203 -29.49 -0.07 32.08
N VAL A 204 -28.34 0.50 32.50
CA VAL A 204 -27.14 0.62 31.63
C VAL A 204 -26.60 -0.76 31.29
N LEU A 205 -26.48 -1.67 32.23
CA LEU A 205 -26.05 -3.06 32.01
C LEU A 205 -27.02 -3.82 31.08
N ALA A 206 -28.33 -3.66 31.32
CA ALA A 206 -29.34 -4.26 30.43
C ALA A 206 -29.26 -3.70 28.99
N GLY A 207 -29.08 -2.38 28.85
CA GLY A 207 -28.89 -1.73 27.55
C GLY A 207 -27.63 -2.24 26.82
N LEU A 208 -26.51 -2.40 27.53
CA LEU A 208 -25.29 -2.98 26.98
C LEU A 208 -25.49 -4.46 26.59
N ALA A 209 -26.20 -5.25 27.40
CA ALA A 209 -26.53 -6.63 27.07
C ALA A 209 -27.40 -6.75 25.82
N VAL A 210 -28.43 -5.89 25.70
CA VAL A 210 -29.29 -5.83 24.53
C VAL A 210 -28.48 -5.43 23.28
N MET A 211 -27.64 -4.40 23.39
CA MET A 211 -26.76 -3.98 22.30
C MET A 211 -25.81 -5.11 21.88
N GLY A 212 -25.23 -5.85 22.85
CA GLY A 212 -24.40 -7.03 22.57
C GLY A 212 -25.16 -8.13 21.83
N LEU A 213 -26.41 -8.43 22.27
CA LEU A 213 -27.25 -9.43 21.62
C LEU A 213 -27.66 -9.01 20.20
N VAL A 214 -28.01 -7.75 19.99
CA VAL A 214 -28.32 -7.20 18.64
C VAL A 214 -27.10 -7.27 17.73
N SER A 215 -25.92 -6.91 18.26
CA SER A 215 -24.66 -7.03 17.52
C SER A 215 -24.37 -8.48 17.12
N LEU A 216 -24.53 -9.42 18.07
CA LEU A 216 -24.32 -10.85 17.82
C LEU A 216 -25.34 -11.40 16.80
N ALA A 217 -26.60 -11.01 16.91
CA ALA A 217 -27.63 -11.35 15.93
C ALA A 217 -27.32 -10.78 14.53
N GLY A 218 -26.87 -9.51 14.47
CA GLY A 218 -26.42 -8.89 13.21
C GLY A 218 -25.23 -9.62 12.59
N LEU A 219 -24.33 -10.13 13.44
CA LEU A 219 -23.21 -10.96 13.01
C LEU A 219 -23.68 -12.31 12.43
N SER A 220 -24.65 -12.95 13.06
CA SER A 220 -25.13 -14.28 12.64
C SER A 220 -25.91 -14.27 11.33
N THR A 221 -26.56 -13.14 10.98
CA THR A 221 -27.33 -13.00 9.73
C THR A 221 -26.50 -12.73 8.49
N ARG A 222 -25.21 -12.38 8.64
CA ARG A 222 -24.30 -12.04 7.52
C ARG A 222 -23.16 -13.03 7.33
N ARG A 223 -23.40 -14.30 7.59
CA ARG A 223 -22.31 -15.32 7.60
C ARG A 223 -21.59 -15.50 6.28
N ASP A 224 -22.20 -15.23 5.14
CA ASP A 224 -21.64 -15.55 3.83
C ASP A 224 -21.00 -14.34 3.10
N ASP A 225 -21.26 -13.10 3.56
CA ASP A 225 -20.80 -11.87 2.87
C ASP A 225 -19.80 -11.02 3.67
N TRP A 226 -19.00 -11.63 4.54
CA TRP A 226 -18.09 -10.89 5.42
C TRP A 226 -16.83 -10.38 4.75
N ILE A 227 -16.40 -11.09 3.71
CA ILE A 227 -15.17 -10.78 3.02
C ILE A 227 -15.54 -10.35 1.61
N GLU A 228 -15.19 -9.12 1.26
CA GLU A 228 -15.30 -8.65 -0.11
C GLU A 228 -14.14 -9.23 -0.92
N TYR A 229 -14.43 -10.18 -1.79
CA TYR A 229 -13.46 -10.80 -2.68
C TYR A 229 -13.22 -10.00 -3.95
N ASP A 230 -14.11 -9.09 -4.30
CA ASP A 230 -13.96 -8.22 -5.46
C ASP A 230 -13.07 -7.03 -5.12
N LEU A 231 -11.76 -7.19 -5.31
CA LEU A 231 -10.76 -6.15 -5.09
C LEU A 231 -10.98 -4.91 -5.96
N SER A 232 -11.79 -5.02 -7.03
CA SER A 232 -12.11 -3.87 -7.89
C SER A 232 -12.95 -2.82 -7.15
N LYS A 233 -13.74 -3.23 -6.16
CA LYS A 233 -14.53 -2.33 -5.30
C LYS A 233 -13.69 -1.52 -4.32
N LEU A 234 -12.44 -1.94 -4.05
CA LEU A 234 -11.51 -1.24 -3.19
C LEU A 234 -10.76 -0.12 -3.90
N ARG A 235 -10.99 0.03 -5.21
CA ARG A 235 -10.37 1.09 -6.01
C ARG A 235 -11.00 2.45 -5.74
N ARG A 236 -10.26 3.50 -6.04
CA ARG A 236 -10.74 4.88 -5.92
C ARG A 236 -12.04 5.08 -6.72
N LYS A 237 -13.06 5.65 -6.07
CA LYS A 237 -14.40 5.79 -6.63
C LYS A 237 -14.42 6.54 -7.99
N ASP A 238 -13.60 7.58 -8.14
CA ASP A 238 -13.51 8.36 -9.37
C ASP A 238 -12.90 7.57 -10.52
N SER A 239 -11.79 6.88 -10.27
CA SER A 239 -11.12 6.04 -11.27
C SER A 239 -11.98 4.84 -11.66
N TRP A 240 -12.75 4.31 -10.70
CA TRP A 240 -13.66 3.22 -10.95
C TRP A 240 -14.92 3.66 -11.71
N VAL A 241 -15.63 4.68 -11.24
CA VAL A 241 -16.95 5.07 -11.82
C VAL A 241 -16.78 5.82 -13.14
N ASN A 242 -15.88 6.80 -13.21
CA ASN A 242 -15.69 7.67 -14.37
C ASN A 242 -14.55 7.22 -15.29
N GLY A 243 -13.63 6.37 -14.81
CA GLY A 243 -12.51 5.85 -15.55
C GLY A 243 -12.72 4.41 -16.02
N GLU A 244 -12.23 3.45 -15.24
CA GLU A 244 -12.14 2.03 -15.67
C GLU A 244 -13.50 1.37 -15.88
N ARG A 245 -14.49 1.62 -14.99
CA ARG A 245 -15.83 1.05 -15.17
C ARG A 245 -16.55 1.63 -16.39
N TYR A 246 -16.37 2.92 -16.64
CA TYR A 246 -17.04 3.58 -17.76
C TYR A 246 -16.34 3.32 -19.08
N TRP A 247 -15.04 3.63 -19.14
CA TRP A 247 -14.26 3.47 -20.36
C TRP A 247 -13.78 2.04 -20.58
N GLY A 248 -13.40 1.31 -19.51
CA GLY A 248 -12.93 -0.06 -19.59
C GLY A 248 -14.00 -0.96 -20.20
N LYS A 249 -15.24 -0.94 -19.67
CA LYS A 249 -16.34 -1.74 -20.24
C LYS A 249 -16.63 -1.42 -21.73
N ARG A 250 -16.49 -0.16 -22.14
CA ARG A 250 -16.67 0.22 -23.53
C ARG A 250 -15.52 -0.25 -24.42
N MET A 251 -14.31 -0.15 -23.92
CA MET A 251 -13.13 -0.67 -24.63
C MET A 251 -13.16 -2.19 -24.72
N ASP A 252 -13.51 -2.88 -23.63
CA ASP A 252 -13.64 -4.33 -23.61
C ASP A 252 -14.75 -4.79 -24.58
N ALA A 253 -15.91 -4.10 -24.59
CA ALA A 253 -16.99 -4.38 -25.53
C ALA A 253 -16.57 -4.11 -27.00
N ALA A 254 -15.81 -3.06 -27.25
CA ALA A 254 -15.31 -2.72 -28.59
C ALA A 254 -14.22 -3.71 -29.08
N THR A 255 -13.39 -4.22 -28.18
CA THR A 255 -12.31 -5.16 -28.50
C THR A 255 -12.71 -6.63 -28.41
N GLY A 256 -13.86 -6.93 -27.79
CA GLY A 256 -14.35 -8.29 -27.54
C GLY A 256 -13.54 -9.08 -26.50
N ARG A 257 -12.59 -8.44 -25.82
CA ARG A 257 -11.69 -9.06 -24.84
C ARG A 257 -11.29 -8.06 -23.76
N TYR A 258 -10.87 -8.58 -22.60
CA TYR A 258 -10.23 -7.73 -21.59
C TYR A 258 -8.86 -7.27 -22.09
N LEU A 259 -8.55 -5.98 -21.89
CA LEU A 259 -7.27 -5.39 -22.31
C LEU A 259 -6.09 -5.82 -21.43
N THR A 260 -6.36 -6.31 -20.24
CA THR A 260 -5.34 -6.78 -19.30
C THR A 260 -5.15 -8.28 -19.47
N PRO A 261 -4.04 -8.74 -20.06
CA PRO A 261 -3.78 -10.17 -20.23
C PRO A 261 -3.31 -10.80 -18.92
N SER A 262 -3.59 -12.10 -18.76
CA SER A 262 -2.85 -12.97 -17.88
C SER A 262 -1.53 -13.37 -18.53
N VAL A 263 -0.43 -13.40 -17.79
CA VAL A 263 0.88 -13.76 -18.33
C VAL A 263 1.26 -15.15 -17.84
N ILE A 264 1.52 -16.06 -18.78
CA ILE A 264 2.08 -17.37 -18.48
C ILE A 264 3.56 -17.31 -18.87
N MET A 265 4.43 -17.73 -17.95
CA MET A 265 5.88 -17.80 -18.19
C MET A 265 6.29 -19.25 -18.42
N ALA A 266 6.90 -19.52 -19.58
CA ALA A 266 7.56 -20.79 -19.84
C ALA A 266 8.96 -20.80 -19.21
N GLU A 267 9.48 -21.99 -18.86
CA GLU A 267 10.86 -22.12 -18.39
C GLU A 267 11.85 -21.77 -19.50
N ASN A 268 11.60 -22.26 -20.72
CA ASN A 268 12.43 -22.01 -21.90
C ASN A 268 11.60 -21.42 -23.03
N ALA A 269 12.23 -20.62 -23.88
CA ALA A 269 11.57 -20.03 -25.03
C ALA A 269 11.11 -21.09 -26.07
N GLU A 270 11.75 -22.27 -26.08
CA GLU A 270 11.43 -23.40 -26.96
C GLU A 270 10.11 -24.10 -26.58
N ASP A 271 9.64 -23.93 -25.34
CA ASP A 271 8.39 -24.51 -24.87
C ASP A 271 7.18 -23.63 -25.19
N VAL A 272 7.40 -22.37 -25.56
CA VAL A 272 6.31 -21.42 -25.87
C VAL A 272 5.43 -21.91 -27.03
N PRO A 273 5.95 -22.43 -28.16
CA PRO A 273 5.10 -22.93 -29.25
C PRO A 273 4.20 -24.09 -28.81
N LYS A 274 4.70 -25.00 -27.94
CA LYS A 274 3.91 -26.11 -27.40
C LYS A 274 2.80 -25.60 -26.50
N LEU A 275 3.12 -24.62 -25.66
CA LEU A 275 2.16 -23.98 -24.74
C LEU A 275 1.06 -23.25 -25.53
N GLU A 276 1.43 -22.52 -26.59
CA GLU A 276 0.45 -21.86 -27.46
C GLU A 276 -0.45 -22.86 -28.17
N ALA A 277 0.11 -23.94 -28.72
CA ALA A 277 -0.68 -24.99 -29.35
C ALA A 277 -1.69 -25.59 -28.37
N ARG A 278 -1.26 -25.84 -27.13
CA ARG A 278 -2.15 -26.37 -26.10
C ARG A 278 -3.25 -25.38 -25.71
N LEU A 279 -2.93 -24.10 -25.60
CA LEU A 279 -3.92 -23.07 -25.30
C LEU A 279 -4.94 -22.90 -26.45
N ARG A 280 -4.51 -22.99 -27.70
CA ARG A 280 -5.42 -22.95 -28.88
C ARG A 280 -6.30 -24.18 -28.92
N GLU A 281 -5.76 -25.35 -28.66
CA GLU A 281 -6.54 -26.59 -28.54
C GLU A 281 -7.65 -26.47 -27.47
N LEU A 282 -7.31 -25.89 -26.31
CA LEU A 282 -8.29 -25.62 -25.26
C LEU A 282 -9.38 -24.66 -25.71
N MET A 283 -9.04 -23.61 -26.49
CA MET A 283 -10.01 -22.67 -27.04
C MET A 283 -10.99 -23.33 -28.00
N GLU A 284 -10.57 -24.37 -28.74
CA GLU A 284 -11.40 -25.09 -29.71
C GLU A 284 -12.33 -26.12 -29.02
N HIS A 285 -11.91 -26.71 -27.91
CA HIS A 285 -12.66 -27.77 -27.22
C HIS A 285 -13.69 -27.29 -26.21
N GLY A 286 -13.78 -25.98 -25.96
CA GLY A 286 -14.74 -25.40 -25.03
C GLY A 286 -14.37 -25.55 -23.55
N GLY A 287 -15.30 -25.27 -22.64
CA GLY A 287 -15.07 -25.34 -21.21
C GLY A 287 -14.17 -24.19 -20.71
N ALA A 288 -13.03 -24.50 -20.12
CA ALA A 288 -12.08 -23.45 -19.67
C ALA A 288 -11.56 -22.58 -20.84
N GLY A 289 -11.50 -23.15 -22.06
CA GLY A 289 -11.10 -22.43 -23.27
C GLY A 289 -12.10 -21.33 -23.71
N ASP A 290 -13.37 -21.47 -23.36
CA ASP A 290 -14.39 -20.44 -23.66
C ASP A 290 -14.11 -19.11 -22.98
N LEU A 291 -13.28 -19.13 -21.92
CA LEU A 291 -12.86 -17.92 -21.20
C LEU A 291 -11.71 -17.17 -21.90
N ILE A 292 -11.05 -17.77 -22.89
CA ILE A 292 -9.91 -17.20 -23.61
C ILE A 292 -10.39 -16.56 -24.91
N ALA A 293 -10.11 -15.28 -25.10
CA ALA A 293 -10.40 -14.56 -26.33
C ALA A 293 -9.24 -14.61 -27.31
N GLU A 294 -8.01 -14.48 -26.81
CA GLU A 294 -6.81 -14.40 -27.65
C GLU A 294 -5.58 -14.82 -26.85
N VAL A 295 -4.63 -15.43 -27.55
CA VAL A 295 -3.31 -15.80 -27.04
C VAL A 295 -2.25 -15.10 -27.88
N ARG A 296 -1.30 -14.41 -27.28
CA ARG A 296 -0.19 -13.74 -27.95
C ARG A 296 1.15 -14.11 -27.33
N SER A 297 2.15 -14.33 -28.18
CA SER A 297 3.55 -14.44 -27.76
C SER A 297 4.48 -13.70 -28.72
N ALA A 298 5.74 -13.58 -28.33
CA ALA A 298 6.78 -13.05 -29.19
C ALA A 298 7.02 -13.93 -30.41
N GLN A 299 6.75 -15.23 -30.31
CA GLN A 299 6.95 -16.18 -31.42
C GLN A 299 6.03 -15.89 -32.63
N GLN A 300 4.81 -15.38 -32.36
CA GLN A 300 3.85 -15.04 -33.44
C GLN A 300 4.27 -13.81 -34.25
N LEU A 301 5.19 -13.00 -33.74
CA LEU A 301 5.72 -11.84 -34.43
C LEU A 301 6.89 -12.21 -35.38
N LEU A 302 7.35 -13.46 -35.30
CA LEU A 302 8.41 -13.97 -36.15
C LEU A 302 7.84 -14.63 -37.40
N PRO A 303 8.52 -14.53 -38.55
CA PRO A 303 8.08 -15.18 -39.79
C PRO A 303 7.98 -16.70 -39.62
N ASP A 304 6.86 -17.32 -40.02
CA ASP A 304 6.66 -18.76 -39.91
C ASP A 304 7.68 -19.57 -40.72
N ALA A 305 8.00 -19.07 -41.91
CA ALA A 305 8.92 -19.69 -42.83
C ALA A 305 10.41 -19.37 -42.61
N ARG A 306 10.77 -18.74 -41.44
CA ARG A 306 12.13 -18.26 -41.19
C ARG A 306 13.23 -19.33 -41.31
N PHE A 307 12.95 -20.54 -40.91
CA PHE A 307 13.91 -21.64 -41.03
C PHE A 307 14.00 -22.15 -42.45
N GLN A 308 12.85 -22.28 -43.12
CA GLN A 308 12.79 -22.68 -44.56
C GLN A 308 13.47 -21.67 -45.44
N SER A 309 13.22 -20.38 -45.22
CA SER A 309 13.86 -19.29 -46.00
C SER A 309 15.38 -19.28 -45.86
N ILE A 310 15.92 -19.67 -44.68
CA ILE A 310 17.36 -19.80 -44.47
C ILE A 310 17.93 -20.99 -45.22
N GLU A 311 17.25 -22.12 -45.22
CA GLU A 311 17.68 -23.29 -45.99
C GLU A 311 17.66 -22.99 -47.48
N GLU A 312 16.63 -22.33 -47.98
CA GLU A 312 16.54 -21.86 -49.37
C GLU A 312 17.66 -20.86 -49.73
N ALA A 313 17.97 -19.91 -48.79
CA ALA A 313 19.07 -18.97 -48.96
C ALA A 313 20.46 -19.67 -49.00
N LYS A 314 20.66 -20.70 -48.18
CA LYS A 314 21.88 -21.54 -48.22
C LYS A 314 22.01 -22.29 -49.53
N LEU A 315 20.92 -22.88 -50.04
CA LEU A 315 20.88 -23.53 -51.34
C LEU A 315 21.17 -22.53 -52.45
N LEU A 316 20.57 -21.34 -52.38
CA LEU A 316 20.84 -20.27 -53.36
C LEU A 316 22.32 -19.83 -53.32
N LYS A 317 22.89 -19.65 -52.13
CA LYS A 317 24.32 -19.31 -51.94
C LYS A 317 25.21 -20.37 -52.60
N ALA A 318 24.91 -21.65 -52.40
CA ALA A 318 25.65 -22.76 -53.01
C ALA A 318 25.51 -22.83 -54.55
N ALA A 319 24.35 -22.44 -55.09
CA ALA A 319 24.07 -22.45 -56.50
C ALA A 319 24.72 -21.28 -57.28
N ILE A 320 25.10 -20.19 -56.64
CA ILE A 320 25.71 -19.02 -57.22
C ILE A 320 27.17 -19.30 -57.56
N THR A 321 27.41 -19.63 -58.82
CA THR A 321 28.78 -19.81 -59.31
C THR A 321 29.49 -18.48 -59.56
N PRO A 322 30.85 -18.43 -59.54
CA PRO A 322 31.60 -17.21 -59.89
C PRO A 322 31.28 -16.64 -61.26
N LYS A 323 30.94 -17.52 -62.19
CA LYS A 323 30.56 -17.15 -63.59
C LYS A 323 29.19 -16.46 -63.62
N LEU A 324 28.24 -16.84 -62.75
CA LEU A 324 26.95 -16.19 -62.65
C LEU A 324 27.09 -14.84 -61.95
N ARG A 325 27.90 -14.77 -60.90
CA ARG A 325 28.17 -13.53 -60.13
C ARG A 325 28.85 -12.46 -61.01
N SER A 326 29.73 -12.86 -61.92
CA SER A 326 30.39 -11.91 -62.90
C SER A 326 29.42 -11.21 -63.83
N LYS A 327 28.24 -11.78 -64.08
CA LYS A 327 27.20 -11.20 -64.96
C LYS A 327 26.27 -10.21 -64.22
N LEU A 328 26.31 -10.11 -62.95
CA LEU A 328 25.48 -9.18 -62.14
C LEU A 328 26.07 -7.76 -62.20
N LYS A 329 25.20 -6.75 -62.15
CA LYS A 329 25.61 -5.36 -61.91
C LYS A 329 26.16 -5.17 -60.52
N ASP A 330 27.01 -4.18 -60.30
CA ASP A 330 27.68 -3.99 -59.01
C ASP A 330 26.70 -3.68 -57.86
N ALA A 331 25.60 -2.99 -58.15
CA ALA A 331 24.52 -2.79 -57.21
C ALA A 331 23.85 -4.11 -56.76
N ASP A 332 23.60 -5.01 -57.73
CA ASP A 332 22.97 -6.32 -57.47
C ASP A 332 23.94 -7.27 -56.71
N LYS A 333 25.24 -7.19 -57.01
CA LYS A 333 26.29 -7.92 -56.25
C LYS A 333 26.30 -7.51 -54.80
N SER A 334 26.24 -6.20 -54.54
CA SER A 334 26.26 -5.69 -53.17
C SER A 334 24.99 -6.05 -52.36
N LEU A 335 23.83 -6.13 -53.00
CA LEU A 335 22.58 -6.61 -52.39
C LEU A 335 22.65 -8.10 -52.13
N LEU A 336 23.16 -8.88 -53.09
CA LEU A 336 23.31 -10.33 -52.98
C LEU A 336 24.28 -10.69 -51.83
N ASP A 337 25.42 -10.00 -51.74
CA ASP A 337 26.43 -10.23 -50.70
C ASP A 337 25.91 -9.88 -49.31
N ARG A 338 25.08 -8.84 -49.22
CA ARG A 338 24.37 -8.52 -47.94
C ARG A 338 23.33 -9.58 -47.58
N ALA A 339 22.48 -9.96 -48.56
CA ALA A 339 21.39 -10.91 -48.33
C ALA A 339 21.89 -12.33 -47.98
N LEU A 340 23.02 -12.75 -48.59
CA LEU A 340 23.63 -14.07 -48.38
C LEU A 340 24.84 -14.01 -47.41
N SER A 341 25.00 -12.95 -46.65
CA SER A 341 26.00 -12.89 -45.61
C SER A 341 25.68 -13.86 -44.44
N ASP A 342 26.69 -14.41 -43.81
CA ASP A 342 26.48 -15.32 -42.68
C ASP A 342 25.70 -14.69 -41.51
N GLN A 343 25.79 -13.37 -41.38
CA GLN A 343 25.00 -12.60 -40.39
C GLN A 343 23.50 -12.52 -40.75
N SER A 344 23.13 -12.47 -42.04
CA SER A 344 21.73 -12.41 -42.45
C SER A 344 21.08 -13.80 -42.61
N MET A 345 21.88 -14.87 -42.59
CA MET A 345 21.40 -16.26 -42.63
C MET A 345 21.23 -16.89 -41.26
N VAL A 346 21.04 -16.09 -40.23
CA VAL A 346 20.68 -16.57 -38.86
C VAL A 346 19.18 -16.42 -38.66
N ALA A 347 18.56 -17.44 -38.13
CA ALA A 347 17.12 -17.38 -37.84
C ALA A 347 16.81 -16.32 -36.80
N LEU A 348 15.88 -15.42 -37.11
CA LEU A 348 15.40 -14.41 -36.17
C LEU A 348 14.81 -15.07 -34.93
N THR A 349 15.22 -14.59 -33.80
CA THR A 349 14.71 -15.02 -32.47
C THR A 349 13.84 -13.90 -31.90
N ALA A 350 13.10 -14.24 -30.85
CA ALA A 350 12.30 -13.25 -30.13
C ALA A 350 13.15 -12.10 -29.54
N GLN A 351 14.45 -12.32 -29.34
CA GLN A 351 15.38 -11.32 -28.83
C GLN A 351 15.72 -10.23 -29.88
N ASP A 352 15.60 -10.59 -31.14
CA ASP A 352 15.90 -9.70 -32.29
C ASP A 352 14.74 -8.77 -32.65
N LEU A 353 13.61 -8.90 -31.97
CA LEU A 353 12.43 -8.06 -32.19
C LEU A 353 12.75 -6.60 -31.83
N PRO A 354 12.34 -5.64 -32.75
CA PRO A 354 12.45 -4.22 -32.45
C PRO A 354 11.74 -3.84 -31.14
N GLU A 355 12.28 -2.85 -30.41
CA GLU A 355 11.79 -2.43 -29.10
C GLU A 355 10.28 -2.12 -29.08
N ALA A 356 9.76 -1.53 -30.16
CA ALA A 356 8.34 -1.22 -30.29
C ALA A 356 7.42 -2.45 -30.17
N PHE A 357 7.90 -3.63 -30.58
CA PHE A 357 7.16 -4.90 -30.51
C PHE A 357 7.52 -5.69 -29.25
N ALA A 358 8.77 -5.57 -28.77
CA ALA A 358 9.29 -6.31 -27.63
C ALA A 358 8.88 -5.69 -26.29
N ALA A 359 8.58 -4.39 -26.22
CA ALA A 359 8.37 -3.66 -24.97
C ALA A 359 7.31 -4.29 -24.04
N GLY A 360 6.21 -4.81 -24.61
CA GLY A 360 5.14 -5.46 -23.84
C GLY A 360 5.41 -6.93 -23.47
N LEU A 361 6.48 -7.53 -24.01
CA LEU A 361 6.84 -8.94 -23.89
C LEU A 361 8.19 -9.12 -23.20
N ARG A 362 8.88 -8.01 -22.88
CA ARG A 362 10.19 -8.00 -22.23
C ARG A 362 10.08 -8.36 -20.76
N GLU A 363 10.87 -9.32 -20.35
CA GLU A 363 10.99 -9.75 -18.97
C GLU A 363 11.86 -8.76 -18.14
N ARG A 364 11.81 -8.89 -16.83
CA ARG A 364 12.55 -8.00 -15.93
C ARG A 364 14.08 -8.11 -16.08
N ASP A 365 14.55 -9.26 -16.52
CA ASP A 365 15.98 -9.52 -16.80
C ASP A 365 16.42 -9.11 -18.21
N GLY A 366 15.52 -8.49 -18.99
CA GLY A 366 15.76 -8.00 -20.34
C GLY A 366 15.52 -9.03 -21.45
N ARG A 367 15.24 -10.30 -21.11
CA ARG A 367 14.95 -11.34 -22.09
C ARG A 367 13.57 -11.17 -22.72
N VAL A 368 13.37 -11.71 -23.93
CA VAL A 368 12.10 -11.74 -24.64
C VAL A 368 11.89 -13.15 -25.18
N GLY A 369 10.67 -13.66 -25.11
CA GLY A 369 10.30 -14.89 -25.79
C GLY A 369 9.83 -16.04 -24.92
N ARG A 370 9.81 -15.92 -23.57
CA ARG A 370 9.26 -16.93 -22.66
C ARG A 370 7.85 -16.62 -22.19
N SER A 371 7.35 -15.42 -22.43
CA SER A 371 6.03 -14.98 -21.97
C SER A 371 4.95 -15.25 -23.02
N VAL A 372 3.82 -15.79 -22.58
CA VAL A 372 2.59 -15.94 -23.35
C VAL A 372 1.50 -15.10 -22.69
N LEU A 373 0.93 -14.17 -23.44
CA LEU A 373 -0.14 -13.29 -23.02
C LEU A 373 -1.48 -13.94 -23.36
N VAL A 374 -2.30 -14.20 -22.37
CA VAL A 374 -3.64 -14.77 -22.52
C VAL A 374 -4.67 -13.69 -22.21
N PHE A 375 -5.47 -13.30 -23.17
CA PHE A 375 -6.52 -12.30 -23.03
C PHE A 375 -7.85 -12.98 -22.76
N PRO A 376 -8.48 -12.70 -21.58
CA PRO A 376 -9.79 -13.26 -21.26
C PRO A 376 -10.90 -12.68 -22.15
N LYS A 377 -11.95 -13.48 -22.39
CA LYS A 377 -13.14 -13.07 -23.11
C LYS A 377 -14.05 -12.23 -22.23
N VAL A 378 -14.67 -11.20 -22.77
CA VAL A 378 -15.63 -10.38 -22.05
C VAL A 378 -16.92 -11.19 -21.82
N GLY A 379 -17.39 -11.24 -20.57
CA GLY A 379 -18.64 -11.90 -20.20
C GLY A 379 -18.53 -13.38 -19.83
N GLY A 380 -17.33 -13.91 -19.63
CA GLY A 380 -17.07 -15.29 -19.17
C GLY A 380 -16.96 -15.41 -17.64
N GLY A 381 -17.85 -14.77 -16.86
CA GLY A 381 -17.90 -14.88 -15.41
C GLY A 381 -19.33 -14.94 -14.91
#